data_0600d6d2e42f599eff6f39d9eaccaca6
#
_entry.id   0600d6d2e42f599eff6f39d9eaccaca6
#
_cell.length_a   1.000
_cell.length_b   1.000
_cell.length_c   1.000
_cell.angle_alpha   90.00
_cell.angle_beta   90.00
_cell.angle_gamma   90.00
#
_symmetry.space_group_name_H-M   'P 1'
#
loop_
_entity.id
_entity.type
_entity.pdbx_description
1 polymer ?
#
loop_
_entity_poly.entity_id
_entity_poly.type
_entity_poly.pdbx_seq_one_letter_code
_entity_poly.pdbx_strand_id
1 'polypeptide(L)'
;DLVSGEEMVFREGSLKMAMRASISIPCFFKPVKYHRHIYVDGGVHNTLPLDRVVRKKGDWLFAVNASAPDRRFAPAFVPKIKKPHEGKFGKFLDSLPFHNNDFSENAMNIAVRVANLSVQANAQMAIKLIPPDLCVDIPMDRFGLLDFDKGGEIIQFGKDEMNRKLDEFEGGKR
;
A
#
# COMPACT_ATOMS: atom_id res chain seq x y z
N ASP A 1 -13.45 4.87 -9.34
CA ASP A 1 -14.59 5.80 -9.37
C ASP A 1 -15.72 5.27 -8.50
N LEU A 2 -16.16 6.05 -7.50
CA LEU A 2 -17.25 5.66 -6.59
C LEU A 2 -18.65 5.76 -7.24
N VAL A 3 -18.77 6.41 -8.38
CA VAL A 3 -20.05 6.57 -9.08
C VAL A 3 -20.37 5.36 -9.95
N SER A 4 -19.37 4.89 -10.70
CA SER A 4 -19.53 3.72 -11.58
C SER A 4 -19.17 2.40 -10.87
N GLY A 5 -18.35 2.44 -9.82
CA GLY A 5 -17.79 1.27 -9.17
C GLY A 5 -16.62 0.65 -9.96
N GLU A 6 -16.11 1.33 -10.98
CA GLU A 6 -15.08 0.80 -11.87
C GLU A 6 -13.70 1.44 -11.64
N GLU A 7 -12.66 0.71 -12.03
CA GLU A 7 -11.30 1.23 -12.08
C GLU A 7 -11.14 2.21 -13.24
N MET A 8 -10.64 3.42 -12.95
CA MET A 8 -10.25 4.40 -13.96
C MET A 8 -8.74 4.36 -14.19
N VAL A 9 -8.33 4.05 -15.40
CA VAL A 9 -6.91 4.06 -15.80
C VAL A 9 -6.60 5.35 -16.55
N PHE A 10 -5.86 6.26 -15.92
CA PHE A 10 -5.42 7.51 -16.53
C PHE A 10 -4.23 7.24 -17.46
N ARG A 11 -4.40 7.44 -18.77
CA ARG A 11 -3.35 7.31 -19.79
C ARG A 11 -2.95 8.63 -20.41
N GLU A 12 -3.75 9.67 -20.19
CA GLU A 12 -3.57 11.03 -20.71
C GLU A 12 -4.16 12.05 -19.75
N GLY A 13 -3.93 13.33 -19.99
CA GLY A 13 -4.45 14.42 -19.18
C GLY A 13 -3.50 14.89 -18.09
N SER A 14 -4.02 15.40 -17.01
CA SER A 14 -3.22 15.99 -15.92
C SER A 14 -2.65 14.93 -14.99
N LEU A 15 -1.32 14.74 -15.01
CA LEU A 15 -0.60 13.88 -14.08
C LEU A 15 -0.85 14.29 -12.61
N LYS A 16 -0.91 15.60 -12.32
CA LYS A 16 -1.21 16.11 -10.97
C LYS A 16 -2.57 15.62 -10.48
N MET A 17 -3.58 15.63 -11.35
CA MET A 17 -4.94 15.17 -11.01
C MET A 17 -4.94 13.64 -10.81
N ALA A 18 -4.32 12.89 -11.70
CA ALA A 18 -4.22 11.44 -11.60
C ALA A 18 -3.50 11.00 -10.30
N MET A 19 -2.36 11.62 -9.99
CA MET A 19 -1.64 11.35 -8.73
C MET A 19 -2.51 11.70 -7.52
N ARG A 20 -3.18 12.87 -7.52
CA ARG A 20 -4.05 13.28 -6.41
C ARG A 20 -5.23 12.33 -6.21
N ALA A 21 -5.80 11.81 -7.30
CA ALA A 21 -6.85 10.80 -7.23
C ALA A 21 -6.30 9.47 -6.67
N SER A 22 -5.15 9.02 -7.19
CA SER A 22 -4.53 7.75 -6.81
C SER A 22 -4.10 7.66 -5.34
N ILE A 23 -3.82 8.78 -4.68
CA ILE A 23 -3.48 8.84 -3.25
C ILE A 23 -4.67 9.21 -2.35
N SER A 24 -5.89 9.26 -2.89
CA SER A 24 -7.10 9.62 -2.13
C SER A 24 -7.64 8.45 -1.32
N ILE A 25 -6.82 7.97 -0.36
CA ILE A 25 -7.19 6.87 0.52
C ILE A 25 -8.49 7.20 1.25
N PRO A 26 -9.54 6.34 1.13
CA PRO A 26 -10.81 6.54 1.83
C PRO A 26 -10.61 6.72 3.33
N CYS A 27 -11.42 7.59 3.93
CA CYS A 27 -11.36 7.99 5.34
C CYS A 27 -10.15 8.88 5.72
N PHE A 28 -9.08 8.93 4.93
CA PHE A 28 -7.90 9.78 5.20
C PHE A 28 -7.88 11.05 4.38
N PHE A 29 -8.16 10.94 3.10
CA PHE A 29 -8.10 12.07 2.18
C PHE A 29 -9.46 12.31 1.51
N LYS A 30 -9.72 13.60 1.22
CA LYS A 30 -10.90 13.95 0.44
C LYS A 30 -10.83 13.28 -0.94
N PRO A 31 -11.91 12.61 -1.39
CA PRO A 31 -12.05 12.15 -2.76
C PRO A 31 -11.86 13.28 -3.78
N VAL A 32 -11.36 12.96 -4.96
CA VAL A 32 -11.22 13.90 -6.06
C VAL A 32 -12.52 13.90 -6.87
N LYS A 33 -13.22 15.05 -6.90
CA LYS A 33 -14.36 15.25 -7.77
C LYS A 33 -13.88 15.82 -9.10
N TYR A 34 -14.18 15.13 -10.19
CA TYR A 34 -13.83 15.57 -11.53
C TYR A 34 -14.96 15.21 -12.50
N HIS A 35 -15.57 16.23 -13.10
CA HIS A 35 -16.82 16.11 -13.84
C HIS A 35 -17.91 15.44 -12.99
N ARG A 36 -18.46 14.32 -13.46
CA ARG A 36 -19.51 13.54 -12.76
C ARG A 36 -18.97 12.35 -11.97
N HIS A 37 -17.64 12.26 -11.83
CA HIS A 37 -16.98 11.17 -11.16
C HIS A 37 -16.44 11.58 -9.79
N ILE A 38 -16.29 10.61 -8.91
CA ILE A 38 -15.71 10.76 -7.57
C ILE A 38 -14.62 9.70 -7.41
N TYR A 39 -13.37 10.13 -7.55
CA TYR A 39 -12.23 9.22 -7.49
C TYR A 39 -11.66 9.09 -6.08
N VAL A 40 -11.31 7.86 -5.74
CA VAL A 40 -10.56 7.47 -4.55
C VAL A 40 -9.31 6.70 -4.97
N ASP A 41 -8.50 6.31 -3.99
CA ASP A 41 -7.28 5.52 -4.19
C ASP A 41 -7.54 4.25 -5.01
N GLY A 42 -6.70 4.01 -5.99
CA GLY A 42 -6.78 2.84 -6.87
C GLY A 42 -6.58 1.51 -6.14
N GLY A 43 -5.92 1.52 -4.98
CA GLY A 43 -5.72 0.34 -4.15
C GLY A 43 -7.01 -0.30 -3.63
N VAL A 44 -8.14 0.42 -3.68
CA VAL A 44 -9.47 -0.15 -3.37
C VAL A 44 -9.86 -1.22 -4.39
N HIS A 45 -9.47 -1.07 -5.65
CA HIS A 45 -9.88 -1.94 -6.75
C HIS A 45 -8.72 -2.78 -7.30
N ASN A 46 -7.57 -2.17 -7.53
CA ASN A 46 -6.37 -2.81 -8.10
C ASN A 46 -5.12 -2.35 -7.34
N THR A 47 -4.82 -3.04 -6.25
CA THR A 47 -3.73 -2.68 -5.34
C THR A 47 -2.35 -2.82 -5.98
N LEU A 48 -2.17 -3.85 -6.81
CA LEU A 48 -0.91 -4.15 -7.49
C LEU A 48 -1.21 -4.35 -8.99
N PRO A 49 -1.20 -3.26 -9.79
CA PRO A 49 -1.73 -3.24 -11.15
C PRO A 49 -0.79 -3.88 -12.18
N LEU A 50 -0.44 -5.15 -11.99
CA LEU A 50 0.44 -5.93 -12.88
C LEU A 50 -0.15 -6.09 -14.28
N ASP A 51 -1.47 -6.11 -14.40
CA ASP A 51 -2.24 -6.19 -15.63
C ASP A 51 -2.20 -4.90 -16.46
N ARG A 52 -1.74 -3.79 -15.88
CA ARG A 52 -1.66 -2.49 -16.57
C ARG A 52 -0.29 -2.23 -17.21
N VAL A 53 0.69 -3.08 -16.95
CA VAL A 53 2.05 -2.96 -17.51
C VAL A 53 2.07 -3.48 -18.95
N VAL A 54 2.47 -2.61 -19.90
CA VAL A 54 2.67 -3.01 -21.29
C VAL A 54 4.03 -3.69 -21.40
N ARG A 55 4.02 -4.95 -21.85
CA ARG A 55 5.23 -5.79 -21.96
C ARG A 55 5.43 -6.26 -23.40
N LYS A 56 6.70 -6.38 -23.80
CA LYS A 56 7.15 -7.08 -25.01
C LYS A 56 7.71 -8.45 -24.65
N LYS A 57 7.84 -9.31 -25.62
CA LYS A 57 8.47 -10.63 -25.43
C LYS A 57 9.93 -10.45 -24.96
N GLY A 58 10.25 -11.02 -23.81
CA GLY A 58 11.57 -10.92 -23.18
C GLY A 58 11.70 -9.86 -22.10
N ASP A 59 10.69 -9.01 -21.87
CA ASP A 59 10.69 -8.04 -20.79
C ASP A 59 10.49 -8.76 -19.43
N TRP A 60 11.22 -8.31 -18.43
CA TRP A 60 11.03 -8.72 -17.02
C TRP A 60 9.96 -7.85 -16.36
N LEU A 61 9.10 -8.48 -15.57
CA LEU A 61 8.12 -7.80 -14.73
C LEU A 61 8.62 -7.75 -13.28
N PHE A 62 9.03 -6.58 -12.82
CA PHE A 62 9.40 -6.36 -11.44
C PHE A 62 8.28 -5.64 -10.71
N ALA A 63 7.96 -6.09 -9.50
CA ALA A 63 6.90 -5.54 -8.69
C ALA A 63 7.39 -5.19 -7.29
N VAL A 64 6.81 -4.13 -6.71
CA VAL A 64 6.96 -3.81 -5.29
C VAL A 64 5.57 -3.87 -4.65
N ASN A 65 5.36 -4.87 -3.83
CA ASN A 65 4.10 -5.06 -3.11
C ASN A 65 4.19 -4.36 -1.76
N ALA A 66 3.72 -3.12 -1.69
CA ALA A 66 3.64 -2.34 -0.45
C ALA A 66 2.51 -2.79 0.48
N SER A 67 1.71 -3.77 0.06
CA SER A 67 0.57 -4.32 0.79
C SER A 67 0.82 -5.77 1.24
N ALA A 68 2.09 -6.14 1.44
CA ALA A 68 2.43 -7.48 1.89
C ALA A 68 1.81 -7.79 3.26
N PRO A 69 1.60 -9.07 3.58
CA PRO A 69 0.98 -9.49 4.83
C PRO A 69 1.62 -8.85 6.06
N ASP A 70 0.76 -8.38 6.95
CA ASP A 70 1.12 -7.73 8.20
C ASP A 70 1.66 -8.78 9.20
N ARG A 71 2.92 -8.60 9.63
CA ARG A 71 3.59 -9.53 10.56
C ARG A 71 3.05 -9.45 11.98
N ARG A 72 2.34 -8.38 12.35
CA ARG A 72 1.75 -8.22 13.70
C ARG A 72 0.78 -9.32 14.06
N PHE A 73 0.20 -9.97 13.06
CA PHE A 73 -0.77 -11.05 13.22
C PHE A 73 -0.16 -12.45 13.04
N ALA A 74 1.17 -12.55 12.97
CA ALA A 74 1.85 -13.83 13.06
C ALA A 74 1.70 -14.44 14.47
N PRO A 75 1.63 -15.77 14.62
CA PRO A 75 1.35 -16.42 15.92
C PRO A 75 2.35 -16.08 17.04
N ALA A 76 3.55 -15.59 16.73
CA ALA A 76 4.59 -15.21 17.68
C ALA A 76 4.71 -13.69 17.89
N PHE A 77 3.78 -12.89 17.37
CA PHE A 77 3.91 -11.43 17.42
C PHE A 77 3.46 -10.88 18.78
N VAL A 78 4.37 -10.20 19.44
CA VAL A 78 4.10 -9.39 20.64
C VAL A 78 4.10 -7.92 20.23
N PRO A 79 2.97 -7.19 20.40
CA PRO A 79 2.92 -5.76 20.06
C PRO A 79 3.99 -4.97 20.83
N LYS A 80 4.82 -4.19 20.12
CA LYS A 80 5.70 -3.22 20.76
C LYS A 80 4.89 -1.98 21.11
N ILE A 81 4.85 -1.62 22.39
CA ILE A 81 4.24 -0.36 22.84
C ILE A 81 5.07 0.79 22.24
N LYS A 82 4.49 1.54 21.31
CA LYS A 82 5.11 2.76 20.77
C LYS A 82 4.98 3.89 21.80
N LYS A 83 6.04 4.69 21.95
CA LYS A 83 5.97 5.92 22.76
C LYS A 83 5.03 6.92 22.05
N PRO A 84 4.22 7.68 22.81
CA PRO A 84 3.38 8.73 22.22
C PRO A 84 4.23 9.75 21.47
N HIS A 85 3.70 10.30 20.37
CA HIS A 85 4.38 11.37 19.65
C HIS A 85 4.33 12.68 20.46
N GLU A 86 5.44 13.42 20.49
CA GLU A 86 5.51 14.71 21.14
C GLU A 86 4.97 15.84 20.24
N GLY A 87 4.36 16.87 20.86
CA GLY A 87 3.83 18.04 20.16
C GLY A 87 2.35 17.94 19.76
N LYS A 88 1.78 19.08 19.32
CA LYS A 88 0.34 19.18 18.97
C LYS A 88 -0.04 18.32 17.77
N PHE A 89 0.82 18.27 16.77
CA PHE A 89 0.62 17.46 15.58
C PHE A 89 0.74 15.96 15.89
N GLY A 90 1.70 15.58 16.73
CA GLY A 90 1.85 14.22 17.21
C GLY A 90 0.62 13.73 17.97
N LYS A 91 0.07 14.55 18.87
CA LYS A 91 -1.18 14.24 19.61
C LYS A 91 -2.38 14.12 18.68
N PHE A 92 -2.44 14.93 17.62
CA PHE A 92 -3.48 14.80 16.60
C PHE A 92 -3.35 13.46 15.84
N LEU A 93 -2.13 13.07 15.45
CA LEU A 93 -1.86 11.77 14.83
C LEU A 93 -2.23 10.61 15.76
N ASP A 94 -1.88 10.69 17.05
CA ASP A 94 -2.22 9.68 18.05
C ASP A 94 -3.74 9.55 18.28
N SER A 95 -4.50 10.62 18.00
CA SER A 95 -5.97 10.60 18.10
C SER A 95 -6.67 9.96 16.89
N LEU A 96 -5.96 9.74 15.79
CA LEU A 96 -6.53 9.08 14.62
C LEU A 96 -6.69 7.58 14.90
N PRO A 97 -7.83 6.97 14.50
CA PRO A 97 -8.15 5.57 14.79
C PRO A 97 -7.16 4.57 14.17
N PHE A 98 -6.24 5.03 13.31
CA PHE A 98 -5.28 4.23 12.58
C PHE A 98 -3.87 4.26 13.17
N HIS A 99 -3.63 5.11 14.16
CA HIS A 99 -2.30 5.32 14.71
C HIS A 99 -1.97 4.34 15.85
N ASN A 100 -2.98 3.91 16.59
CA ASN A 100 -2.82 2.90 17.63
C ASN A 100 -2.74 1.51 17.01
N ASN A 101 -1.56 0.89 17.10
CA ASN A 101 -1.32 -0.48 16.66
C ASN A 101 -2.02 -1.52 17.54
N ASP A 102 -2.72 -1.10 18.58
CA ASP A 102 -3.53 -1.98 19.39
C ASP A 102 -4.86 -2.26 18.68
N PHE A 103 -5.15 -3.54 18.49
CA PHE A 103 -6.42 -3.99 17.96
C PHE A 103 -7.51 -3.62 18.98
N SER A 104 -8.04 -2.41 18.86
CA SER A 104 -9.22 -1.97 19.59
C SER A 104 -10.46 -2.44 18.83
N GLU A 105 -11.39 -3.06 19.52
CA GLU A 105 -12.65 -3.62 18.95
C GLU A 105 -13.65 -2.53 18.53
N ASN A 106 -13.22 -1.26 18.38
CA ASN A 106 -14.15 -0.25 17.88
C ASN A 106 -14.42 -0.45 16.37
N ALA A 107 -15.60 -0.08 15.93
CA ALA A 107 -16.07 -0.29 14.55
C ALA A 107 -15.12 0.27 13.48
N MET A 108 -14.44 1.41 13.77
CA MET A 108 -13.52 2.04 12.83
C MET A 108 -12.24 1.21 12.65
N ASN A 109 -11.66 0.70 13.74
CA ASN A 109 -10.47 -0.15 13.68
C ASN A 109 -10.77 -1.47 12.96
N ILE A 110 -11.94 -2.05 13.19
CA ILE A 110 -12.40 -3.23 12.47
C ILE A 110 -12.55 -2.92 10.98
N ALA A 111 -13.20 -1.82 10.61
CA ALA A 111 -13.39 -1.41 9.22
C ALA A 111 -12.04 -1.22 8.49
N VAL A 112 -11.10 -0.54 9.12
CA VAL A 112 -9.74 -0.37 8.58
C VAL A 112 -9.03 -1.70 8.45
N ARG A 113 -9.14 -2.58 9.41
CA ARG A 113 -8.54 -3.91 9.33
C ARG A 113 -9.12 -4.73 8.19
N VAL A 114 -10.44 -4.72 8.02
CA VAL A 114 -11.11 -5.39 6.89
C VAL A 114 -10.65 -4.81 5.56
N ALA A 115 -10.56 -3.48 5.44
CA ALA A 115 -10.03 -2.84 4.24
C ALA A 115 -8.59 -3.28 3.94
N ASN A 116 -7.71 -3.31 4.94
CA ASN A 116 -6.33 -3.78 4.79
C ASN A 116 -6.26 -5.25 4.35
N LEU A 117 -7.10 -6.12 4.90
CA LEU A 117 -7.18 -7.52 4.48
C LEU A 117 -7.64 -7.65 3.03
N SER A 118 -8.60 -6.83 2.59
CA SER A 118 -9.06 -6.80 1.21
C SER A 118 -7.96 -6.34 0.25
N VAL A 119 -7.22 -5.30 0.62
CA VAL A 119 -6.06 -4.79 -0.13
C VAL A 119 -4.97 -5.87 -0.26
N GLN A 120 -4.66 -6.58 0.84
CA GLN A 120 -3.71 -7.69 0.83
C GLN A 120 -4.19 -8.84 -0.07
N ALA A 121 -5.46 -9.21 0.02
CA ALA A 121 -6.04 -10.28 -0.80
C ALA A 121 -6.00 -9.92 -2.29
N ASN A 122 -6.33 -8.68 -2.66
CA ASN A 122 -6.23 -8.19 -4.04
C ASN A 122 -4.81 -8.25 -4.58
N ALA A 123 -3.81 -7.80 -3.81
CA ALA A 123 -2.40 -7.88 -4.21
C ALA A 123 -1.95 -9.34 -4.41
N GLN A 124 -2.32 -10.25 -3.50
CA GLN A 124 -2.01 -11.66 -3.64
C GLN A 124 -2.70 -12.30 -4.86
N MET A 125 -3.93 -11.90 -5.15
CA MET A 125 -4.66 -12.36 -6.34
C MET A 125 -3.97 -11.88 -7.61
N ALA A 126 -3.57 -10.60 -7.69
CA ALA A 126 -2.84 -10.05 -8.81
C ALA A 126 -1.54 -10.82 -9.09
N ILE A 127 -0.76 -11.13 -8.04
CA ILE A 127 0.47 -11.93 -8.16
C ILE A 127 0.20 -13.34 -8.67
N LYS A 128 -0.91 -13.98 -8.23
CA LYS A 128 -1.27 -15.32 -8.70
C LYS A 128 -1.72 -15.34 -10.15
N LEU A 129 -2.44 -14.30 -10.60
CA LEU A 129 -2.95 -14.19 -11.96
C LEU A 129 -1.86 -13.80 -12.96
N ILE A 130 -0.97 -12.89 -12.55
CA ILE A 130 0.12 -12.36 -13.36
C ILE A 130 1.41 -12.41 -12.52
N PRO A 131 2.07 -13.58 -12.44
CA PRO A 131 3.27 -13.70 -11.62
C PRO A 131 4.36 -12.76 -12.13
N PRO A 132 4.89 -11.85 -11.29
CA PRO A 132 6.06 -11.06 -11.64
C PRO A 132 7.31 -11.92 -11.60
N ASP A 133 8.31 -11.57 -12.42
CA ASP A 133 9.61 -12.24 -12.44
C ASP A 133 10.40 -11.98 -11.14
N LEU A 134 10.18 -10.81 -10.54
CA LEU A 134 10.70 -10.45 -9.22
C LEU A 134 9.63 -9.65 -8.47
N CYS A 135 9.38 -10.00 -7.21
CA CYS A 135 8.49 -9.24 -6.32
C CYS A 135 9.18 -8.94 -4.99
N VAL A 136 9.20 -7.65 -4.64
CA VAL A 136 9.65 -7.17 -3.34
C VAL A 136 8.43 -6.93 -2.46
N ASP A 137 8.35 -7.61 -1.32
CA ASP A 137 7.27 -7.47 -0.35
C ASP A 137 7.68 -6.50 0.77
N ILE A 138 6.92 -5.43 0.92
CA ILE A 138 7.02 -4.48 2.02
C ILE A 138 5.83 -4.74 2.97
N PRO A 139 6.06 -5.31 4.17
CA PRO A 139 4.99 -5.58 5.12
C PRO A 139 4.30 -4.31 5.59
N MET A 140 2.95 -4.30 5.60
CA MET A 140 2.14 -3.14 5.97
C MET A 140 2.36 -2.66 7.41
N ASP A 141 2.85 -3.53 8.30
CA ASP A 141 3.16 -3.19 9.69
C ASP A 141 4.54 -2.59 9.90
N ARG A 142 5.38 -2.58 8.88
CA ARG A 142 6.76 -2.08 8.98
C ARG A 142 6.81 -0.57 9.19
N PHE A 143 5.98 0.14 8.45
CA PHE A 143 5.86 1.59 8.50
C PHE A 143 4.39 1.99 8.63
N GLY A 144 4.13 3.04 9.39
CA GLY A 144 2.79 3.62 9.50
C GLY A 144 2.42 4.41 8.24
N LEU A 145 1.12 4.51 7.95
CA LEU A 145 0.61 5.25 6.80
C LEU A 145 1.04 6.74 6.80
N LEU A 146 1.32 7.31 7.98
CA LEU A 146 1.65 8.72 8.17
C LEU A 146 3.11 8.94 8.64
N ASP A 147 3.97 7.95 8.53
CA ASP A 147 5.40 8.02 8.92
C ASP A 147 6.22 8.81 7.86
N PHE A 148 5.74 9.98 7.44
CA PHE A 148 6.39 10.83 6.43
C PHE A 148 7.76 11.36 6.87
N ASP A 149 8.00 11.45 8.18
CA ASP A 149 9.28 11.83 8.79
C ASP A 149 10.35 10.74 8.68
N LYS A 150 9.96 9.49 8.41
CA LYS A 150 10.86 8.33 8.27
C LYS A 150 11.28 8.02 6.83
N GLY A 151 11.16 9.00 5.92
CA GLY A 151 11.44 8.79 4.50
C GLY A 151 12.81 8.16 4.24
N GLY A 152 13.86 8.56 4.98
CA GLY A 152 15.21 7.98 4.85
C GLY A 152 15.25 6.49 5.21
N GLU A 153 14.59 6.08 6.31
CA GLU A 153 14.52 4.69 6.74
C GLU A 153 13.73 3.83 5.75
N ILE A 154 12.62 4.36 5.23
CA ILE A 154 11.75 3.68 4.26
C ILE A 154 12.53 3.41 2.96
N ILE A 155 13.26 4.42 2.46
CA ILE A 155 14.09 4.31 1.26
C ILE A 155 15.20 3.26 1.47
N GLN A 156 15.89 3.30 2.61
CA GLN A 156 16.95 2.35 2.89
C GLN A 156 16.41 0.92 2.99
N PHE A 157 15.32 0.72 3.70
CA PHE A 157 14.67 -0.58 3.77
C PHE A 157 14.28 -1.13 2.39
N GLY A 158 13.67 -0.27 1.53
CA GLY A 158 13.31 -0.68 0.18
C GLY A 158 14.52 -1.07 -0.68
N LYS A 159 15.64 -0.34 -0.55
CA LYS A 159 16.90 -0.67 -1.23
C LYS A 159 17.45 -2.01 -0.78
N ASP A 160 17.48 -2.26 0.53
CA ASP A 160 18.03 -3.49 1.09
C ASP A 160 17.21 -4.71 0.65
N GLU A 161 15.89 -4.62 0.69
CA GLU A 161 15.00 -5.69 0.24
C GLU A 161 15.10 -5.91 -1.28
N MET A 162 15.22 -4.84 -2.08
CA MET A 162 15.40 -4.96 -3.52
C MET A 162 16.74 -5.63 -3.85
N ASN A 163 17.85 -5.21 -3.23
CA ASN A 163 19.16 -5.81 -3.46
C ASN A 163 19.15 -7.29 -3.10
N ARG A 164 18.61 -7.65 -1.94
CA ARG A 164 18.46 -9.05 -1.54
C ARG A 164 17.70 -9.88 -2.57
N LYS A 165 16.60 -9.32 -3.09
CA LYS A 165 15.78 -10.00 -4.11
C LYS A 165 16.46 -10.09 -5.47
N LEU A 166 17.25 -9.10 -5.84
CA LEU A 166 18.06 -9.14 -7.08
C LEU A 166 19.16 -10.20 -6.98
N ASP A 167 19.85 -10.31 -5.85
CA ASP A 167 20.88 -11.35 -5.63
C ASP A 167 20.26 -12.75 -5.74
N GLU A 168 19.08 -12.98 -5.15
CA GLU A 168 18.32 -14.24 -5.28
C GLU A 168 17.95 -14.53 -6.75
N PHE A 169 17.48 -13.52 -7.48
CA PHE A 169 17.06 -13.64 -8.87
C PHE A 169 18.23 -13.93 -9.82
N GLU A 170 19.37 -13.30 -9.61
CA GLU A 170 20.60 -13.54 -10.38
C GLU A 170 21.25 -14.87 -10.03
N GLY A 171 21.25 -15.24 -8.74
CA GLY A 171 21.78 -16.52 -8.28
C GLY A 171 20.99 -17.72 -8.78
N GLY A 172 19.67 -17.59 -8.98
CA GLY A 172 18.81 -18.64 -9.53
C GLY A 172 18.93 -18.86 -11.04
N LYS A 173 19.70 -18.00 -11.75
CA LYS A 173 19.97 -18.12 -13.19
C LYS A 173 21.30 -18.84 -13.51
N ARG A 174 22.08 -19.17 -12.50
CA ARG A 174 23.31 -19.98 -12.63
C ARG A 174 22.98 -21.44 -12.39
#